data_df27d3d57297e9d6ee351375df8e49ba
#
_entry.id   df27d3d57297e9d6ee351375df8e49ba
#
_cell.length_a   1.000
_cell.length_b   1.000
_cell.length_c   1.000
_cell.angle_alpha   90.00
_cell.angle_beta   90.00
_cell.angle_gamma   90.00
#
_symmetry.space_group_name_H-M   'P 1'
#
loop_
_entity.id
_entity.type
_entity.pdbx_description
1 polymer ?
#
loop_
_entity_poly.entity_id
_entity_poly.type
_entity_poly.pdbx_seq_one_letter_code
_entity_poly.pdbx_strand_id
1 'polypeptide(L)'
;LLVIAADDGVMPQTREHLAVLELLGVARGAVALTKIDRVSATRLHEVQVEVTRLLAPTALGGAPMFMINATAAQDPGTDSLRRYLHAAAMGRDVTGTCAVACCSPAGNADGLLRLAVDRVFTLAGLGTLVTGTVFSGCVRTGDTVAVMPANKPSRVRSIHTQNRASEAGYAGQRCALNLVGIDRDEVARGDWVADQRALVPTTRVDVRLGLLADCAHRVAAWTPLHIHIGTAHRVAHSVLLESEHLSAGQSGRVQLVFDAAICAVPGDRFVARDAQATRTVGGGVVLDPRAPARKRRSIERLKYLAALEQMVAGEGMGPVLQESPLGLKMTDLVRLSGKPPERVPVPPEALTIEAGHDRVVVLPAHWRAARERAVAALRTFHEHTPDEPGPDIGRLRRIAQPDMSDALWRTLIDELVVECLILRSGPWLHLPGHAVTLSEADQALALRLQPLIASGRFDPPWVRELAAAVHEPEERVRQVLRKQVTRGSVYQVVHDLFYDSQRVGELAEVAATLAGERGELNAAQYRDAIGLGRKRTIQILEFFDRVGYTRRVRDSHVLRKDSGWLAARRDSSG
;
A
#
# COMPACT_ATOMS: atom_id res chain seq x y z
N LEU A 1 -1.05 -24.99 29.47
CA LEU A 1 -1.40 -25.86 30.60
C LEU A 1 -2.69 -25.36 31.25
N LEU A 2 -3.74 -26.20 31.30
CA LEU A 2 -4.98 -25.94 32.02
C LEU A 2 -4.87 -26.55 33.42
N VAL A 3 -5.00 -25.74 34.47
CA VAL A 3 -4.87 -26.19 35.84
C VAL A 3 -6.25 -26.19 36.49
N ILE A 4 -6.66 -27.33 37.04
CA ILE A 4 -7.96 -27.53 37.68
C ILE A 4 -7.70 -28.18 39.06
N ALA A 5 -8.30 -27.64 40.10
CA ALA A 5 -8.22 -28.22 41.42
C ALA A 5 -9.27 -29.37 41.54
N ALA A 6 -8.85 -30.53 42.00
CA ALA A 6 -9.74 -31.70 42.09
C ALA A 6 -10.87 -31.55 43.14
N ASP A 7 -10.65 -30.72 44.17
CA ASP A 7 -11.67 -30.40 45.19
C ASP A 7 -12.79 -29.53 44.57
N ASP A 8 -12.45 -28.54 43.76
CA ASP A 8 -13.40 -27.62 43.14
C ASP A 8 -14.04 -28.19 41.86
N GLY A 9 -13.28 -28.93 41.05
CA GLY A 9 -13.71 -29.41 39.71
C GLY A 9 -13.78 -28.33 38.66
N VAL A 10 -14.66 -28.47 37.67
CA VAL A 10 -14.84 -27.50 36.58
C VAL A 10 -15.66 -26.30 37.07
N MET A 11 -14.99 -25.17 37.27
CA MET A 11 -15.59 -23.93 37.70
C MET A 11 -15.99 -23.05 36.48
N PRO A 12 -16.89 -22.05 36.64
CA PRO A 12 -17.22 -21.10 35.57
C PRO A 12 -15.99 -20.44 34.94
N GLN A 13 -14.98 -20.09 35.74
CA GLN A 13 -13.71 -19.55 35.26
C GLN A 13 -12.95 -20.52 34.36
N THR A 14 -13.02 -21.83 34.64
CA THR A 14 -12.39 -22.87 33.81
C THR A 14 -13.00 -22.85 32.39
N ARG A 15 -14.32 -22.70 32.30
CA ARG A 15 -15.04 -22.62 31.02
C ARG A 15 -14.69 -21.37 30.27
N GLU A 16 -14.63 -20.20 30.94
CA GLU A 16 -14.23 -18.95 30.35
C GLU A 16 -12.77 -18.99 29.82
N HIS A 17 -11.84 -19.53 30.62
CA HIS A 17 -10.45 -19.70 30.19
C HIS A 17 -10.35 -20.64 28.97
N LEU A 18 -11.12 -21.72 28.94
CA LEU A 18 -11.14 -22.63 27.80
C LEU A 18 -11.65 -21.90 26.53
N ALA A 19 -12.75 -21.16 26.64
CA ALA A 19 -13.28 -20.38 25.53
C ALA A 19 -12.23 -19.34 25.00
N VAL A 20 -11.50 -18.68 25.90
CA VAL A 20 -10.40 -17.77 25.51
C VAL A 20 -9.29 -18.53 24.80
N LEU A 21 -8.89 -19.70 25.23
CA LEU A 21 -7.86 -20.52 24.58
C LEU A 21 -8.30 -20.93 23.17
N GLU A 22 -9.56 -21.28 22.97
CA GLU A 22 -10.11 -21.60 21.65
C GLU A 22 -10.11 -20.38 20.72
N LEU A 23 -10.59 -19.22 21.20
CA LEU A 23 -10.57 -17.96 20.44
C LEU A 23 -9.15 -17.56 20.04
N LEU A 24 -8.16 -17.80 20.91
CA LEU A 24 -6.75 -17.58 20.61
C LEU A 24 -6.13 -18.68 19.73
N GLY A 25 -6.89 -19.75 19.40
CA GLY A 25 -6.45 -20.84 18.53
C GLY A 25 -5.39 -21.74 19.16
N VAL A 26 -5.42 -21.90 20.47
CA VAL A 26 -4.52 -22.81 21.16
C VAL A 26 -5.00 -24.25 20.91
N ALA A 27 -4.29 -24.95 20.03
CA ALA A 27 -4.66 -26.31 19.59
C ALA A 27 -3.94 -27.44 20.35
N ARG A 28 -2.97 -27.13 21.21
CA ARG A 28 -2.18 -28.13 21.95
C ARG A 28 -2.07 -27.73 23.41
N GLY A 29 -2.28 -28.66 24.29
CA GLY A 29 -2.23 -28.41 25.72
C GLY A 29 -2.17 -29.67 26.55
N ALA A 30 -2.14 -29.50 27.86
CA ALA A 30 -2.24 -30.53 28.86
C ALA A 30 -3.07 -30.03 30.05
N VAL A 31 -3.63 -30.93 30.81
CA VAL A 31 -4.39 -30.64 32.03
C VAL A 31 -3.59 -31.08 33.25
N ALA A 32 -3.52 -30.23 34.27
CA ALA A 32 -3.01 -30.57 35.59
C ALA A 32 -4.19 -30.60 36.59
N LEU A 33 -4.57 -31.77 37.06
CA LEU A 33 -5.51 -31.92 38.17
C LEU A 33 -4.72 -31.85 39.48
N THR A 34 -4.85 -30.74 40.17
CA THR A 34 -4.10 -30.47 41.42
C THR A 34 -4.92 -30.80 42.66
N LYS A 35 -4.30 -30.78 43.82
CA LYS A 35 -4.92 -31.05 45.13
C LYS A 35 -5.58 -32.46 45.22
N ILE A 36 -5.00 -33.44 44.55
CA ILE A 36 -5.55 -34.80 44.57
C ILE A 36 -5.53 -35.45 45.95
N ASP A 37 -4.68 -34.97 46.85
CA ASP A 37 -4.56 -35.35 48.25
C ASP A 37 -5.78 -34.97 49.10
N ARG A 38 -6.62 -34.02 48.62
CA ARG A 38 -7.79 -33.51 49.34
C ARG A 38 -9.10 -34.20 48.98
N VAL A 39 -9.09 -35.12 48.02
CA VAL A 39 -10.29 -35.75 47.52
C VAL A 39 -10.21 -37.27 47.54
N SER A 40 -11.38 -37.94 47.58
CA SER A 40 -11.47 -39.38 47.42
C SER A 40 -11.17 -39.83 45.98
N ALA A 41 -10.79 -41.08 45.78
CA ALA A 41 -10.58 -41.66 44.46
C ALA A 41 -11.84 -41.54 43.56
N THR A 42 -13.03 -41.67 44.16
CA THR A 42 -14.32 -41.50 43.47
C THR A 42 -14.46 -40.06 42.94
N ARG A 43 -14.21 -39.06 43.78
CA ARG A 43 -14.29 -37.66 43.39
C ARG A 43 -13.26 -37.32 42.30
N LEU A 44 -12.04 -37.84 42.43
CA LEU A 44 -11.02 -37.63 41.41
C LEU A 44 -11.46 -38.16 40.04
N HIS A 45 -12.06 -39.36 40.02
CA HIS A 45 -12.59 -39.97 38.80
C HIS A 45 -13.75 -39.13 38.19
N GLU A 46 -14.69 -38.66 39.04
CA GLU A 46 -15.78 -37.78 38.60
C GLU A 46 -15.23 -36.51 37.88
N VAL A 47 -14.23 -35.84 38.48
CA VAL A 47 -13.62 -34.65 37.92
C VAL A 47 -12.88 -34.97 36.62
N GLN A 48 -12.20 -36.11 36.52
CA GLN A 48 -11.57 -36.53 35.25
C GLN A 48 -12.61 -36.69 34.12
N VAL A 49 -13.75 -37.33 34.41
CA VAL A 49 -14.84 -37.49 33.44
C VAL A 49 -15.45 -36.15 33.06
N GLU A 50 -15.66 -35.26 34.03
CA GLU A 50 -16.17 -33.89 33.78
C GLU A 50 -15.24 -33.11 32.88
N VAL A 51 -13.94 -33.09 33.15
CA VAL A 51 -12.92 -32.39 32.32
C VAL A 51 -12.83 -33.03 30.95
N THR A 52 -12.84 -34.35 30.83
CA THR A 52 -12.83 -35.03 29.52
C THR A 52 -14.04 -34.60 28.67
N ARG A 53 -15.24 -34.56 29.27
CA ARG A 53 -16.46 -34.13 28.59
C ARG A 53 -16.40 -32.66 28.19
N LEU A 54 -15.82 -31.81 29.04
CA LEU A 54 -15.64 -30.38 28.74
C LEU A 54 -14.69 -30.16 27.55
N LEU A 55 -13.59 -30.89 27.47
CA LEU A 55 -12.57 -30.74 26.43
C LEU A 55 -12.95 -31.42 25.10
N ALA A 56 -13.78 -32.45 25.12
CA ALA A 56 -14.09 -33.27 23.95
C ALA A 56 -14.51 -32.49 22.70
N PRO A 57 -15.35 -31.41 22.76
CA PRO A 57 -15.74 -30.62 21.59
C PRO A 57 -14.69 -29.59 21.18
N THR A 58 -13.57 -29.45 21.88
CA THR A 58 -12.58 -28.42 21.70
C THR A 58 -11.32 -28.94 21.00
N ALA A 59 -10.46 -28.04 20.53
CA ALA A 59 -9.14 -28.40 19.98
C ALA A 59 -8.23 -29.11 21.00
N LEU A 60 -8.55 -29.02 22.29
CA LEU A 60 -7.85 -29.71 23.37
C LEU A 60 -8.47 -31.07 23.71
N GLY A 61 -9.42 -31.58 22.91
CA GLY A 61 -9.97 -32.91 23.04
C GLY A 61 -8.85 -33.98 23.04
N GLY A 62 -8.84 -34.86 24.04
CA GLY A 62 -7.78 -35.86 24.18
C GLY A 62 -6.46 -35.35 24.77
N ALA A 63 -6.40 -34.13 25.29
CA ALA A 63 -5.22 -33.60 25.98
C ALA A 63 -4.85 -34.47 27.19
N PRO A 64 -3.55 -34.76 27.40
CA PRO A 64 -3.12 -35.58 28.54
C PRO A 64 -3.43 -34.89 29.87
N MET A 65 -3.89 -35.70 30.87
CA MET A 65 -4.17 -35.23 32.21
C MET A 65 -3.12 -35.77 33.19
N PHE A 66 -2.61 -34.91 34.03
CA PHE A 66 -1.64 -35.24 35.07
C PHE A 66 -2.24 -34.98 36.44
N MET A 67 -2.29 -36.03 37.27
CA MET A 67 -2.74 -35.98 38.66
C MET A 67 -1.60 -35.52 39.53
N ILE A 68 -1.74 -34.35 40.19
CA ILE A 68 -0.66 -33.68 40.89
C ILE A 68 -0.99 -33.45 42.36
N ASN A 69 -0.09 -33.92 43.23
CA ASN A 69 -0.02 -33.54 44.63
C ASN A 69 1.18 -32.59 44.85
N ALA A 70 0.98 -31.28 44.72
CA ALA A 70 2.06 -30.30 44.82
C ALA A 70 2.68 -30.20 46.23
N THR A 71 2.08 -30.83 47.26
CA THR A 71 2.61 -30.85 48.63
C THR A 71 3.57 -32.02 48.88
N ALA A 72 3.54 -33.04 48.03
CA ALA A 72 4.44 -34.18 48.13
C ALA A 72 5.83 -33.84 47.52
N ALA A 73 6.90 -34.12 48.26
CA ALA A 73 8.27 -33.83 47.82
C ALA A 73 8.69 -34.58 46.55
N GLN A 74 8.10 -35.77 46.30
CA GLN A 74 8.33 -36.61 45.12
C GLN A 74 6.98 -37.06 44.55
N ASP A 75 6.30 -36.19 43.83
CA ASP A 75 5.03 -36.47 43.18
C ASP A 75 5.23 -37.01 41.76
N PRO A 76 4.79 -38.26 41.47
CA PRO A 76 4.93 -38.87 40.14
C PRO A 76 4.19 -38.10 39.06
N GLY A 77 3.08 -37.41 39.40
CA GLY A 77 2.31 -36.57 38.47
C GLY A 77 3.09 -35.33 38.04
N THR A 78 3.74 -34.67 38.97
CA THR A 78 4.61 -33.53 38.73
C THR A 78 5.79 -33.93 37.83
N ASP A 79 6.43 -35.06 38.08
CA ASP A 79 7.53 -35.55 37.26
C ASP A 79 7.09 -35.96 35.86
N SER A 80 5.92 -36.51 35.71
CA SER A 80 5.33 -36.86 34.41
C SER A 80 4.97 -35.61 33.61
N LEU A 81 4.37 -34.61 34.25
CA LEU A 81 4.10 -33.31 33.62
C LEU A 81 5.40 -32.62 33.19
N ARG A 82 6.45 -32.64 34.04
CA ARG A 82 7.76 -32.05 33.69
C ARG A 82 8.37 -32.72 32.46
N ARG A 83 8.34 -34.07 32.40
CA ARG A 83 8.82 -34.82 31.22
C ARG A 83 8.03 -34.49 29.95
N TYR A 84 6.70 -34.39 30.06
CA TYR A 84 5.82 -34.01 28.97
C TYR A 84 6.14 -32.61 28.45
N LEU A 85 6.25 -31.61 29.34
CA LEU A 85 6.59 -30.22 28.96
C LEU A 85 7.98 -30.13 28.34
N HIS A 86 8.95 -30.91 28.86
CA HIS A 86 10.29 -30.95 28.27
C HIS A 86 10.28 -31.59 26.87
N ALA A 87 9.57 -32.67 26.66
CA ALA A 87 9.41 -33.29 25.34
C ALA A 87 8.73 -32.31 24.35
N ALA A 88 7.65 -31.66 24.79
CA ALA A 88 6.96 -30.65 23.97
C ALA A 88 7.87 -29.45 23.59
N ALA A 89 8.72 -28.99 24.52
CA ALA A 89 9.68 -27.91 24.27
C ALA A 89 10.77 -28.32 23.26
N MET A 90 11.13 -29.61 23.22
CA MET A 90 12.06 -30.18 22.26
C MET A 90 11.43 -30.52 20.89
N GLY A 91 10.17 -30.19 20.68
CA GLY A 91 9.45 -30.50 19.43
C GLY A 91 9.19 -32.00 19.23
N ARG A 92 9.23 -32.80 20.31
CA ARG A 92 8.97 -34.26 20.30
C ARG A 92 7.58 -34.53 20.83
N ASP A 93 6.92 -35.54 20.29
CA ASP A 93 5.73 -36.13 20.94
C ASP A 93 6.16 -37.02 22.14
N VAL A 94 5.19 -37.46 22.92
CA VAL A 94 5.45 -38.31 24.12
C VAL A 94 6.05 -39.67 23.75
N THR A 95 5.96 -40.08 22.48
CA THR A 95 6.51 -41.34 21.95
C THR A 95 7.91 -41.17 21.38
N GLY A 96 8.48 -39.97 21.41
CA GLY A 96 9.84 -39.67 20.91
C GLY A 96 9.96 -39.52 19.40
N THR A 97 8.84 -39.63 18.68
CA THR A 97 8.78 -39.35 17.24
C THR A 97 8.81 -37.86 17.01
N CYS A 98 9.59 -37.42 16.03
CA CYS A 98 9.62 -36.00 15.65
C CYS A 98 8.23 -35.59 15.18
N ALA A 99 7.50 -34.82 16.00
CA ALA A 99 6.22 -34.24 15.58
C ALA A 99 6.52 -33.24 14.47
N VAL A 100 6.41 -33.73 13.23
CA VAL A 100 6.57 -32.91 12.04
C VAL A 100 5.70 -31.67 12.17
N ALA A 101 6.37 -30.56 12.21
CA ALA A 101 5.98 -29.23 11.75
C ALA A 101 4.46 -28.98 11.56
N CYS A 102 3.68 -29.05 12.61
CA CYS A 102 2.38 -28.39 12.63
C CYS A 102 2.38 -27.40 13.78
N CYS A 103 2.44 -26.12 13.43
CA CYS A 103 2.27 -24.99 14.33
C CYS A 103 3.30 -24.94 15.47
N SER A 104 4.55 -24.79 15.08
CA SER A 104 5.51 -24.18 15.99
C SER A 104 4.95 -22.82 16.40
N PRO A 105 4.82 -22.49 17.69
CA PRO A 105 4.78 -21.12 18.14
C PRO A 105 6.20 -20.48 18.06
N ALA A 106 7.11 -21.08 17.30
CA ALA A 106 8.22 -20.33 16.74
C ALA A 106 7.55 -19.29 15.87
N GLY A 107 7.14 -18.21 16.50
CA GLY A 107 6.58 -17.06 15.87
C GLY A 107 7.41 -16.77 14.64
N ASN A 108 6.86 -16.17 13.65
CA ASN A 108 7.49 -15.86 12.38
C ASN A 108 8.93 -15.35 12.62
N ALA A 109 9.89 -16.26 12.82
CA ALA A 109 11.29 -15.93 13.15
C ALA A 109 11.93 -15.12 12.02
N ASP A 110 11.42 -15.33 10.80
CA ASP A 110 11.83 -14.62 9.59
C ASP A 110 11.06 -13.31 9.36
N GLY A 111 10.13 -12.97 10.27
CA GLY A 111 9.32 -11.77 10.17
C GLY A 111 10.04 -10.51 10.66
N LEU A 112 9.40 -9.37 10.44
CA LEU A 112 9.77 -8.11 11.07
C LEU A 112 9.51 -8.17 12.57
N LEU A 113 10.36 -7.50 13.35
CA LEU A 113 10.22 -7.46 14.81
C LEU A 113 8.85 -6.91 15.24
N ARG A 114 8.20 -7.64 16.16
CA ARG A 114 7.02 -7.20 16.92
C ARG A 114 7.10 -7.73 18.33
N LEU A 115 7.25 -6.85 19.32
CA LEU A 115 7.21 -7.19 20.74
C LEU A 115 6.02 -6.46 21.37
N ALA A 116 5.09 -7.23 21.96
CA ALA A 116 3.94 -6.67 22.66
C ALA A 116 4.32 -6.30 24.11
N VAL A 117 4.26 -5.02 24.45
CA VAL A 117 4.66 -4.51 25.76
C VAL A 117 3.63 -4.88 26.82
N ASP A 118 4.04 -5.67 27.83
CA ASP A 118 3.20 -6.07 28.95
C ASP A 118 3.46 -5.26 30.25
N ARG A 119 4.70 -4.77 30.44
CA ARG A 119 5.06 -3.93 31.59
C ARG A 119 6.10 -2.90 31.19
N VAL A 120 6.09 -1.78 31.89
CA VAL A 120 7.06 -0.69 31.75
C VAL A 120 7.63 -0.32 33.11
N PHE A 121 8.94 -0.22 33.20
CA PHE A 121 9.66 0.13 34.41
C PHE A 121 10.64 1.26 34.15
N THR A 122 10.95 2.01 35.19
CA THR A 122 12.10 2.93 35.21
C THR A 122 13.11 2.41 36.21
N LEU A 123 14.36 2.27 35.81
CA LEU A 123 15.45 1.94 36.69
C LEU A 123 16.42 3.13 36.76
N ALA A 124 16.78 3.52 37.99
CA ALA A 124 17.72 4.62 38.21
C ALA A 124 19.05 4.38 37.47
N GLY A 125 19.46 5.33 36.63
CA GLY A 125 20.68 5.26 35.82
C GLY A 125 20.58 4.43 34.55
N LEU A 126 19.51 3.66 34.35
CA LEU A 126 19.32 2.82 33.15
C LEU A 126 18.24 3.34 32.18
N GLY A 127 17.30 4.18 32.67
CA GLY A 127 16.20 4.73 31.88
C GLY A 127 14.98 3.79 31.80
N THR A 128 14.26 3.83 30.69
CA THR A 128 13.01 3.08 30.51
C THR A 128 13.27 1.65 30.03
N LEU A 129 12.76 0.69 30.81
CA LEU A 129 12.72 -0.73 30.46
C LEU A 129 11.30 -1.13 30.14
N VAL A 130 11.13 -1.83 29.03
CA VAL A 130 9.88 -2.48 28.65
C VAL A 130 10.05 -4.00 28.69
N THR A 131 9.05 -4.70 29.16
CA THR A 131 9.00 -6.17 29.03
C THR A 131 7.85 -6.57 28.13
N GLY A 132 8.01 -7.68 27.43
CA GLY A 132 6.99 -8.19 26.53
C GLY A 132 7.40 -9.45 25.81
N THR A 133 6.45 -10.05 25.14
CA THR A 133 6.68 -11.22 24.28
C THR A 133 6.99 -10.79 22.85
N VAL A 134 8.04 -11.34 22.28
CA VAL A 134 8.35 -11.19 20.86
C VAL A 134 7.40 -12.06 20.05
N PHE A 135 6.49 -11.43 19.30
CA PHE A 135 5.50 -12.11 18.46
C PHE A 135 6.08 -12.55 17.11
N SER A 136 7.02 -11.77 16.57
CA SER A 136 7.70 -12.08 15.31
C SER A 136 9.09 -11.47 15.25
N GLY A 137 9.94 -12.01 14.39
CA GLY A 137 11.29 -11.54 14.13
C GLY A 137 12.26 -11.75 15.28
N CYS A 138 13.31 -10.95 15.26
CA CYS A 138 14.29 -10.89 16.33
C CYS A 138 14.67 -9.43 16.60
N VAL A 139 15.15 -9.18 17.81
CA VAL A 139 15.72 -7.89 18.24
C VAL A 139 17.14 -8.11 18.75
N ARG A 140 18.06 -7.22 18.38
CA ARG A 140 19.46 -7.24 18.83
C ARG A 140 19.81 -5.97 19.56
N THR A 141 20.80 -6.06 20.43
CA THR A 141 21.41 -4.87 21.05
C THR A 141 21.95 -3.94 19.96
N GLY A 142 21.56 -2.66 20.03
CA GLY A 142 21.92 -1.65 19.05
C GLY A 142 20.89 -1.43 17.95
N ASP A 143 19.88 -2.29 17.79
CA ASP A 143 18.84 -2.13 16.79
C ASP A 143 18.03 -0.83 16.99
N THR A 144 17.63 -0.24 15.88
CA THR A 144 16.66 0.85 15.86
C THR A 144 15.26 0.26 15.72
N VAL A 145 14.40 0.61 16.65
CA VAL A 145 13.00 0.16 16.73
C VAL A 145 12.06 1.35 16.87
N ALA A 146 10.77 1.14 16.72
CA ALA A 146 9.76 2.16 17.01
C ALA A 146 8.79 1.70 18.10
N VAL A 147 8.43 2.63 19.00
CA VAL A 147 7.32 2.44 19.95
C VAL A 147 6.03 2.83 19.25
N MET A 148 5.17 1.85 19.04
CA MET A 148 3.91 2.00 18.33
C MET A 148 2.72 1.92 19.30
N PRO A 149 1.62 2.65 19.09
CA PRO A 149 1.23 3.38 17.89
C PRO A 149 1.82 4.80 17.75
N ALA A 150 2.51 5.35 18.75
CA ALA A 150 3.06 6.71 18.71
C ALA A 150 4.14 6.90 17.63
N ASN A 151 4.68 5.82 17.07
CA ASN A 151 5.74 5.80 16.05
C ASN A 151 7.00 6.55 16.48
N LYS A 152 7.37 6.42 17.77
CA LYS A 152 8.57 7.05 18.32
C LYS A 152 9.79 6.17 18.10
N PRO A 153 10.82 6.64 17.39
CA PRO A 153 12.03 5.86 17.20
C PRO A 153 12.82 5.73 18.50
N SER A 154 13.42 4.58 18.70
CA SER A 154 14.29 4.29 19.84
C SER A 154 15.39 3.32 19.44
N ARG A 155 16.47 3.30 20.23
CA ARG A 155 17.55 2.33 20.10
C ARG A 155 17.54 1.36 21.27
N VAL A 156 17.69 0.07 21.00
CA VAL A 156 17.81 -0.96 22.03
C VAL A 156 19.20 -0.92 22.63
N ARG A 157 19.30 -0.56 23.91
CA ARG A 157 20.60 -0.45 24.64
C ARG A 157 21.06 -1.80 25.19
N SER A 158 20.14 -2.58 25.75
CA SER A 158 20.41 -3.91 26.30
C SER A 158 19.17 -4.78 26.28
N ILE A 159 19.39 -6.09 26.31
CA ILE A 159 18.33 -7.10 26.26
C ILE A 159 18.54 -8.08 27.41
N HIS A 160 17.47 -8.48 28.06
CA HIS A 160 17.45 -9.59 29.01
C HIS A 160 16.38 -10.61 28.57
N THR A 161 16.75 -11.87 28.54
CA THR A 161 15.84 -13.01 28.32
C THR A 161 15.96 -13.95 29.51
N GLN A 162 14.83 -14.39 30.07
CA GLN A 162 14.82 -15.29 31.24
C GLN A 162 15.68 -14.80 32.41
N ASN A 163 15.65 -13.48 32.70
CA ASN A 163 16.45 -12.79 33.74
C ASN A 163 17.99 -12.86 33.52
N ARG A 164 18.46 -13.12 32.30
CA ARG A 164 19.88 -13.11 31.94
C ARG A 164 20.11 -12.10 30.83
N ALA A 165 21.25 -11.44 30.88
CA ALA A 165 21.69 -10.58 29.79
C ALA A 165 21.83 -11.41 28.50
N SER A 166 21.40 -10.83 27.37
CA SER A 166 21.43 -11.47 26.07
C SER A 166 21.73 -10.43 24.99
N GLU A 167 22.42 -10.84 23.94
CA GLU A 167 22.68 -10.00 22.77
C GLU A 167 21.48 -9.91 21.83
N ALA A 168 20.54 -10.86 21.94
CA ALA A 168 19.37 -10.94 21.09
C ALA A 168 18.15 -11.55 21.80
N GLY A 169 16.95 -11.17 21.32
CA GLY A 169 15.67 -11.78 21.68
C GLY A 169 14.94 -12.26 20.44
N TYR A 170 14.33 -13.42 20.48
CA TYR A 170 13.70 -14.09 19.34
C TYR A 170 12.20 -14.29 19.55
N ALA A 171 11.49 -14.46 18.45
CA ALA A 171 10.06 -14.79 18.45
C ALA A 171 9.76 -15.96 19.40
N GLY A 172 8.68 -15.82 20.20
CA GLY A 172 8.30 -16.75 21.26
C GLY A 172 8.93 -16.46 22.62
N GLN A 173 9.98 -15.67 22.70
CA GLN A 173 10.62 -15.32 23.97
C GLN A 173 9.97 -14.11 24.63
N ARG A 174 9.93 -14.12 25.96
CA ARG A 174 9.65 -12.92 26.74
C ARG A 174 10.95 -12.20 27.06
N CYS A 175 11.06 -10.96 26.56
CA CYS A 175 12.27 -10.13 26.68
C CYS A 175 12.02 -8.89 27.52
N ALA A 176 13.08 -8.39 28.16
CA ALA A 176 13.15 -7.03 28.69
C ALA A 176 14.11 -6.22 27.83
N LEU A 177 13.65 -5.09 27.29
CA LEU A 177 14.42 -4.20 26.44
C LEU A 177 14.64 -2.86 27.16
N ASN A 178 15.88 -2.39 27.18
CA ASN A 178 16.19 -1.02 27.58
C ASN A 178 16.14 -0.12 26.34
N LEU A 179 15.25 0.87 26.35
CA LEU A 179 14.97 1.78 25.25
C LEU A 179 15.61 3.15 25.49
N VAL A 180 16.40 3.62 24.57
CA VAL A 180 17.08 4.92 24.66
C VAL A 180 16.16 6.03 24.15
N GLY A 181 16.08 7.15 24.91
CA GLY A 181 15.33 8.34 24.48
C GLY A 181 13.82 8.19 24.51
N ILE A 182 13.30 7.22 25.28
CA ILE A 182 11.88 7.05 25.56
C ILE A 182 11.65 7.26 27.05
N ASP A 183 10.78 8.20 27.38
CA ASP A 183 10.36 8.41 28.76
C ASP A 183 9.29 7.40 29.19
N ARG A 184 9.16 7.20 30.52
CA ARG A 184 8.22 6.22 31.09
C ARG A 184 6.77 6.45 30.62
N ASP A 185 6.38 7.71 30.45
CA ASP A 185 5.03 8.12 30.12
C ASP A 185 4.75 8.05 28.60
N GLU A 186 5.77 7.76 27.81
CA GLU A 186 5.68 7.66 26.36
C GLU A 186 5.45 6.24 25.86
N VAL A 187 5.45 5.26 26.74
CA VAL A 187 5.18 3.86 26.45
C VAL A 187 4.33 3.23 27.54
N ALA A 188 3.33 2.47 27.13
CA ALA A 188 2.36 1.85 28.03
C ALA A 188 2.17 0.36 27.72
N ARG A 189 1.53 -0.34 28.65
CA ARG A 189 1.01 -1.69 28.35
C ARG A 189 0.02 -1.61 27.19
N GLY A 190 0.18 -2.48 26.23
CA GLY A 190 -0.63 -2.50 25.00
C GLY A 190 0.07 -1.89 23.80
N ASP A 191 1.17 -1.16 24.01
CA ASP A 191 2.01 -0.67 22.93
C ASP A 191 2.89 -1.79 22.37
N TRP A 192 3.50 -1.50 21.22
CA TRP A 192 4.43 -2.41 20.56
C TRP A 192 5.82 -1.78 20.45
N VAL A 193 6.84 -2.58 20.66
CA VAL A 193 8.19 -2.26 20.17
C VAL A 193 8.39 -3.08 18.90
N ALA A 194 8.57 -2.39 17.77
CA ALA A 194 8.53 -3.05 16.47
C ALA A 194 9.51 -2.43 15.45
N ASP A 195 9.79 -3.18 14.39
CA ASP A 195 10.33 -2.61 13.16
C ASP A 195 9.28 -1.63 12.58
N GLN A 196 9.71 -0.41 12.23
CA GLN A 196 8.82 0.65 11.76
C GLN A 196 8.01 0.25 10.52
N ARG A 197 8.52 -0.69 9.72
CA ARG A 197 7.84 -1.22 8.52
C ARG A 197 6.71 -2.20 8.86
N ALA A 198 6.74 -2.81 10.05
CA ALA A 198 5.83 -3.90 10.41
C ALA A 198 4.41 -3.42 10.75
N LEU A 199 4.28 -2.25 11.35
CA LEU A 199 3.03 -1.78 11.93
C LEU A 199 2.67 -0.37 11.45
N VAL A 200 1.36 -0.13 11.37
CA VAL A 200 0.80 1.20 11.10
C VAL A 200 -0.31 1.46 12.12
N PRO A 201 -0.31 2.64 12.76
CA PRO A 201 -1.41 3.02 13.65
C PRO A 201 -2.72 3.12 12.90
N THR A 202 -3.78 2.57 13.48
CA THR A 202 -5.12 2.57 12.90
C THR A 202 -6.20 2.67 13.97
N THR A 203 -7.31 3.29 13.61
CA THR A 203 -8.54 3.28 14.40
C THR A 203 -9.63 2.38 13.81
N ARG A 204 -9.35 1.70 12.67
CA ARG A 204 -10.28 0.81 12.00
C ARG A 204 -9.60 -0.46 11.56
N VAL A 205 -10.22 -1.58 11.90
CA VAL A 205 -9.70 -2.91 11.57
C VAL A 205 -10.85 -3.76 11.07
N ASP A 206 -10.72 -4.37 9.90
CA ASP A 206 -11.67 -5.41 9.46
C ASP A 206 -11.23 -6.77 10.00
N VAL A 207 -12.17 -7.48 10.57
CA VAL A 207 -11.94 -8.76 11.28
C VAL A 207 -12.95 -9.81 10.87
N ARG A 208 -12.61 -11.06 11.07
CA ARG A 208 -13.58 -12.16 11.21
C ARG A 208 -13.91 -12.30 12.68
N LEU A 209 -15.13 -11.95 13.08
CA LEU A 209 -15.64 -12.08 14.45
C LEU A 209 -16.54 -13.30 14.55
N GLY A 210 -16.27 -14.20 15.51
CA GLY A 210 -17.13 -15.31 15.91
C GLY A 210 -17.67 -15.07 17.32
N LEU A 211 -18.97 -15.30 17.52
CA LEU A 211 -19.59 -15.25 18.83
C LEU A 211 -19.63 -16.65 19.45
N LEU A 212 -19.42 -16.72 20.75
CA LEU A 212 -19.54 -17.97 21.51
C LEU A 212 -20.98 -18.50 21.43
N ALA A 213 -21.13 -19.83 21.49
CA ALA A 213 -22.43 -20.49 21.39
C ALA A 213 -23.37 -20.18 22.58
N ASP A 214 -22.80 -19.85 23.74
CA ASP A 214 -23.51 -19.43 24.95
C ASP A 214 -23.63 -17.90 25.12
N CYS A 215 -23.27 -17.13 24.09
CA CYS A 215 -23.38 -15.69 24.11
C CYS A 215 -24.85 -15.25 24.18
N ALA A 216 -25.23 -14.62 25.29
CA ALA A 216 -26.61 -14.15 25.49
C ALA A 216 -26.99 -12.93 24.64
N HIS A 217 -26.02 -12.23 24.09
CA HIS A 217 -26.22 -10.95 23.41
C HIS A 217 -26.02 -11.05 21.90
N ARG A 218 -26.82 -10.28 21.17
CA ARG A 218 -26.58 -10.02 19.75
C ARG A 218 -25.52 -8.93 19.61
N VAL A 219 -24.66 -9.06 18.62
CA VAL A 219 -23.79 -7.97 18.17
C VAL A 219 -24.43 -7.37 16.90
N ALA A 220 -24.86 -6.12 17.02
CA ALA A 220 -25.45 -5.33 15.94
C ALA A 220 -24.54 -4.17 15.56
N ALA A 221 -24.99 -3.34 14.62
CA ALA A 221 -24.25 -2.14 14.27
C ALA A 221 -24.07 -1.22 15.48
N TRP A 222 -22.85 -0.74 15.68
CA TRP A 222 -22.47 0.21 16.73
C TRP A 222 -22.52 -0.36 18.16
N THR A 223 -22.54 -1.70 18.31
CA THR A 223 -22.40 -2.32 19.63
C THR A 223 -20.98 -2.09 20.16
N PRO A 224 -20.82 -1.52 21.38
CA PRO A 224 -19.51 -1.37 22.01
C PRO A 224 -18.98 -2.73 22.50
N LEU A 225 -17.72 -3.00 22.23
CA LEU A 225 -17.02 -4.22 22.63
C LEU A 225 -15.66 -3.85 23.22
N HIS A 226 -15.29 -4.52 24.31
CA HIS A 226 -13.94 -4.48 24.83
C HIS A 226 -13.07 -5.48 24.08
N ILE A 227 -12.13 -5.00 23.30
CA ILE A 227 -11.24 -5.80 22.46
C ILE A 227 -9.90 -5.96 23.14
N HIS A 228 -9.49 -7.22 23.33
CA HIS A 228 -8.17 -7.61 23.82
C HIS A 228 -7.36 -8.19 22.66
N ILE A 229 -6.31 -7.50 22.25
CA ILE A 229 -5.41 -7.89 21.15
C ILE A 229 -3.95 -7.71 21.56
N GLY A 230 -3.13 -8.77 21.46
CA GLY A 230 -1.80 -8.76 22.06
C GLY A 230 -1.89 -8.46 23.56
N THR A 231 -1.29 -7.37 24.02
CA THR A 231 -1.38 -6.89 25.41
C THR A 231 -2.31 -5.67 25.57
N ALA A 232 -2.85 -5.19 24.43
CA ALA A 232 -3.73 -4.01 24.42
C ALA A 232 -5.16 -4.39 24.84
N HIS A 233 -5.81 -3.44 25.52
CA HIS A 233 -7.24 -3.45 25.80
C HIS A 233 -7.81 -2.10 25.35
N ARG A 234 -8.77 -2.12 24.41
CA ARG A 234 -9.41 -0.93 23.85
C ARG A 234 -10.90 -1.18 23.63
N VAL A 235 -11.67 -0.11 23.66
CA VAL A 235 -13.08 -0.15 23.26
C VAL A 235 -13.17 0.05 21.75
N ALA A 236 -14.02 -0.75 21.12
CA ALA A 236 -14.34 -0.60 19.70
C ALA A 236 -15.84 -0.75 19.47
N HIS A 237 -16.34 -0.05 18.47
CA HIS A 237 -17.72 -0.20 17.99
C HIS A 237 -17.75 -1.10 16.76
N SER A 238 -18.70 -2.04 16.76
CA SER A 238 -18.86 -2.98 15.65
C SER A 238 -19.64 -2.38 14.49
N VAL A 239 -19.16 -2.63 13.26
CA VAL A 239 -19.91 -2.35 12.02
C VAL A 239 -19.90 -3.62 11.19
N LEU A 240 -21.03 -4.28 11.11
CA LEU A 240 -21.17 -5.52 10.35
C LEU A 240 -21.10 -5.21 8.85
N LEU A 241 -20.39 -6.05 8.09
CA LEU A 241 -20.16 -5.79 6.67
C LEU A 241 -21.17 -6.52 5.76
N GLU A 242 -21.69 -7.67 6.19
CA GLU A 242 -22.55 -8.54 5.36
C GLU A 242 -23.94 -8.77 5.94
N SER A 243 -24.10 -8.67 7.25
CA SER A 243 -25.35 -8.91 7.97
C SER A 243 -25.75 -7.70 8.82
N GLU A 244 -26.97 -7.69 9.34
CA GLU A 244 -27.41 -6.64 10.26
C GLU A 244 -27.00 -6.95 11.71
N HIS A 245 -26.89 -8.22 12.07
CA HIS A 245 -26.46 -8.67 13.40
C HIS A 245 -25.77 -10.03 13.33
N LEU A 246 -25.02 -10.35 14.37
CA LEU A 246 -24.51 -11.69 14.67
C LEU A 246 -25.19 -12.20 15.94
N SER A 247 -25.63 -13.45 15.92
CA SER A 247 -26.20 -14.17 17.05
C SER A 247 -25.20 -15.20 17.61
N ALA A 248 -25.53 -15.79 18.76
CA ALA A 248 -24.74 -16.85 19.38
C ALA A 248 -24.30 -17.93 18.38
N GLY A 249 -23.05 -18.32 18.42
CA GLY A 249 -22.45 -19.33 17.54
C GLY A 249 -22.22 -18.87 16.08
N GLN A 250 -22.66 -17.67 15.69
CA GLN A 250 -22.45 -17.16 14.35
C GLN A 250 -21.11 -16.44 14.21
N SER A 251 -20.59 -16.41 12.99
CA SER A 251 -19.42 -15.63 12.64
C SER A 251 -19.66 -14.81 11.39
N GLY A 252 -19.02 -13.63 11.31
CA GLY A 252 -19.15 -12.73 10.17
C GLY A 252 -18.00 -11.75 10.07
N ARG A 253 -17.93 -11.04 8.94
CA ARG A 253 -16.98 -9.93 8.74
C ARG A 253 -17.49 -8.68 9.40
N VAL A 254 -16.65 -8.09 10.23
CA VAL A 254 -16.98 -6.90 11.03
C VAL A 254 -15.84 -5.92 10.93
N GLN A 255 -16.17 -4.64 10.76
CA GLN A 255 -15.21 -3.56 10.98
C GLN A 255 -15.31 -3.10 12.43
N LEU A 256 -14.21 -3.18 13.15
CA LEU A 256 -14.05 -2.63 14.50
C LEU A 256 -13.54 -1.19 14.38
N VAL A 257 -14.28 -0.25 14.96
CA VAL A 257 -13.93 1.17 15.02
C VAL A 257 -13.52 1.49 16.44
N PHE A 258 -12.24 1.74 16.64
CA PHE A 258 -11.63 1.96 17.96
C PHE A 258 -11.69 3.43 18.36
N ASP A 259 -11.78 3.67 19.65
CA ASP A 259 -11.72 5.00 20.29
C ASP A 259 -10.32 5.62 20.24
N ALA A 260 -9.27 4.80 20.22
CA ALA A 260 -7.88 5.19 20.12
C ALA A 260 -7.13 4.31 19.11
N ALA A 261 -6.02 4.83 18.59
CA ALA A 261 -5.21 4.08 17.63
C ALA A 261 -4.62 2.81 18.27
N ILE A 262 -4.67 1.72 17.51
CA ILE A 262 -4.03 0.45 17.81
C ILE A 262 -3.09 0.07 16.66
N CYS A 263 -2.29 -0.95 16.87
CA CYS A 263 -1.54 -1.63 15.82
C CYS A 263 -1.91 -3.11 15.79
N ALA A 264 -2.12 -3.61 14.59
CA ALA A 264 -2.41 -5.03 14.34
C ALA A 264 -1.87 -5.43 12.96
N VAL A 265 -1.75 -6.72 12.72
CA VAL A 265 -1.46 -7.30 11.40
C VAL A 265 -2.48 -8.38 11.06
N PRO A 266 -2.64 -8.76 9.79
CA PRO A 266 -3.47 -9.89 9.41
C PRO A 266 -3.03 -11.16 10.16
N GLY A 267 -4.01 -11.92 10.66
CA GLY A 267 -3.76 -13.12 11.46
C GLY A 267 -3.64 -12.89 12.97
N ASP A 268 -3.51 -11.63 13.44
CA ASP A 268 -3.57 -11.36 14.89
C ASP A 268 -4.94 -11.78 15.44
N ARG A 269 -4.92 -12.54 16.53
CA ARG A 269 -6.14 -12.99 17.21
C ARG A 269 -6.53 -12.00 18.31
N PHE A 270 -7.83 -11.90 18.53
CA PHE A 270 -8.38 -11.05 19.57
C PHE A 270 -9.52 -11.74 20.32
N VAL A 271 -9.76 -11.28 21.54
CA VAL A 271 -10.91 -11.65 22.37
C VAL A 271 -11.80 -10.41 22.51
N ALA A 272 -13.12 -10.61 22.35
CA ALA A 272 -14.13 -9.59 22.54
C ALA A 272 -14.93 -9.87 23.80
N ARG A 273 -15.09 -8.84 24.66
CA ARG A 273 -15.95 -8.87 25.84
C ARG A 273 -17.09 -7.89 25.66
N ASP A 274 -18.14 -8.08 26.45
CA ASP A 274 -19.34 -7.20 26.45
C ASP A 274 -19.00 -5.75 26.84
N ALA A 275 -19.97 -4.86 26.71
CA ALA A 275 -19.84 -3.43 27.00
C ALA A 275 -19.41 -3.12 28.45
N GLN A 276 -19.63 -4.02 29.38
CA GLN A 276 -19.24 -3.92 30.79
C GLN A 276 -17.91 -4.63 31.09
N ALA A 277 -17.29 -5.25 30.10
CA ALA A 277 -16.09 -6.10 30.25
C ALA A 277 -16.26 -7.25 31.25
N THR A 278 -17.48 -7.73 31.48
CA THR A 278 -17.80 -8.75 32.48
C THR A 278 -17.75 -10.17 31.90
N ARG A 279 -18.14 -10.36 30.63
CA ARG A 279 -18.20 -11.67 29.97
C ARG A 279 -17.51 -11.66 28.62
N THR A 280 -16.84 -12.73 28.30
CA THR A 280 -16.35 -12.99 26.96
C THR A 280 -17.53 -13.31 26.05
N VAL A 281 -17.74 -12.52 24.99
CA VAL A 281 -18.82 -12.72 24.02
C VAL A 281 -18.36 -13.44 22.76
N GLY A 282 -17.06 -13.36 22.46
CA GLY A 282 -16.49 -13.97 21.28
C GLY A 282 -15.06 -13.52 21.03
N GLY A 283 -14.62 -13.67 19.81
CA GLY A 283 -13.29 -13.27 19.37
C GLY A 283 -13.09 -13.59 17.89
N GLY A 284 -11.87 -13.50 17.44
CA GLY A 284 -11.61 -13.78 16.04
C GLY A 284 -10.22 -13.41 15.58
N VAL A 285 -10.12 -13.10 14.29
CA VAL A 285 -8.85 -12.83 13.62
C VAL A 285 -8.93 -11.53 12.84
N VAL A 286 -7.85 -10.77 12.86
CA VAL A 286 -7.67 -9.56 12.06
C VAL A 286 -7.47 -9.95 10.59
N LEU A 287 -8.23 -9.33 9.70
CA LEU A 287 -8.11 -9.49 8.26
C LEU A 287 -7.33 -8.31 7.65
N ASP A 288 -7.82 -7.09 7.87
CA ASP A 288 -7.18 -5.89 7.34
C ASP A 288 -7.07 -4.79 8.40
N PRO A 289 -5.85 -4.44 8.84
CA PRO A 289 -5.63 -3.35 9.79
C PRO A 289 -5.74 -1.95 9.14
N ARG A 290 -5.95 -1.85 7.82
CA ARG A 290 -6.12 -0.58 7.09
C ARG A 290 -7.51 -0.46 6.48
N ALA A 291 -8.50 -0.81 7.26
CA ALA A 291 -9.88 -0.83 6.84
C ALA A 291 -10.39 0.57 6.40
N PRO A 292 -11.04 0.68 5.24
CA PRO A 292 -11.52 1.95 4.72
C PRO A 292 -12.73 2.46 5.49
N ALA A 293 -12.86 3.79 5.61
CA ALA A 293 -14.03 4.42 6.23
C ALA A 293 -15.26 4.42 5.30
N ARG A 294 -15.03 4.41 3.98
CA ARG A 294 -16.08 4.46 2.95
C ARG A 294 -16.05 3.19 2.10
N LYS A 295 -17.17 2.88 1.42
CA LYS A 295 -17.32 1.70 0.54
C LYS A 295 -16.96 0.36 1.20
N ARG A 296 -17.06 0.28 2.54
CA ARG A 296 -16.69 -0.90 3.33
C ARG A 296 -17.54 -2.14 3.06
N ARG A 297 -18.71 -1.97 2.43
CA ARG A 297 -19.66 -3.04 2.04
C ARG A 297 -19.73 -3.22 0.52
N SER A 298 -18.80 -2.63 -0.26
CA SER A 298 -18.82 -2.86 -1.70
C SER A 298 -18.45 -4.31 -2.03
N ILE A 299 -18.91 -4.79 -3.17
CA ILE A 299 -18.65 -6.16 -3.63
C ILE A 299 -17.15 -6.40 -3.75
N GLU A 300 -16.40 -5.43 -4.27
CA GLU A 300 -14.94 -5.49 -4.42
C GLU A 300 -14.25 -5.59 -3.07
N ARG A 301 -14.72 -4.81 -2.07
CA ARG A 301 -14.18 -4.88 -0.71
C ARG A 301 -14.44 -6.24 -0.07
N LEU A 302 -15.63 -6.79 -0.21
CA LEU A 302 -15.97 -8.11 0.35
C LEU A 302 -15.16 -9.24 -0.30
N LYS A 303 -14.90 -9.18 -1.62
CA LYS A 303 -14.01 -10.11 -2.32
C LYS A 303 -12.58 -9.99 -1.82
N TYR A 304 -12.07 -8.77 -1.67
CA TYR A 304 -10.75 -8.53 -1.12
C TYR A 304 -10.60 -9.08 0.32
N LEU A 305 -11.62 -8.92 1.18
CA LEU A 305 -11.62 -9.50 2.53
C LEU A 305 -11.67 -11.03 2.50
N ALA A 306 -12.40 -11.63 1.54
CA ALA A 306 -12.38 -13.09 1.35
C ALA A 306 -10.97 -13.58 0.96
N ALA A 307 -10.28 -12.86 0.09
CA ALA A 307 -8.91 -13.16 -0.29
C ALA A 307 -7.93 -13.03 0.91
N LEU A 308 -8.13 -12.04 1.77
CA LEU A 308 -7.34 -11.90 3.00
C LEU A 308 -7.61 -13.05 3.99
N GLU A 309 -8.85 -13.55 4.10
CA GLU A 309 -9.16 -14.75 4.88
C GLU A 309 -8.38 -15.96 4.37
N GLN A 310 -8.35 -16.18 3.06
CA GLN A 310 -7.57 -17.24 2.42
C GLN A 310 -6.07 -17.10 2.69
N MET A 311 -5.54 -15.89 2.59
CA MET A 311 -4.15 -15.58 2.92
C MET A 311 -3.84 -15.91 4.40
N VAL A 312 -4.70 -15.51 5.33
CA VAL A 312 -4.56 -15.81 6.76
C VAL A 312 -4.67 -17.31 7.04
N ALA A 313 -5.48 -18.04 6.26
CA ALA A 313 -5.57 -19.50 6.31
C ALA A 313 -4.35 -20.21 5.72
N GLY A 314 -3.42 -19.49 5.08
CA GLY A 314 -2.16 -20.06 4.57
C GLY A 314 -2.09 -20.26 3.06
N GLU A 315 -3.07 -19.79 2.29
CA GLU A 315 -3.09 -19.92 0.82
C GLU A 315 -2.14 -18.94 0.09
N GLY A 316 -1.38 -18.13 0.86
CA GLY A 316 -0.39 -17.20 0.32
C GLY A 316 -0.98 -15.89 -0.22
N MET A 317 -0.18 -15.13 -1.01
CA MET A 317 -0.55 -13.81 -1.52
C MET A 317 -1.34 -13.84 -2.83
N GLY A 318 -1.42 -14.98 -3.51
CA GLY A 318 -2.11 -15.11 -4.80
C GLY A 318 -3.53 -14.59 -4.81
N PRO A 319 -4.42 -15.07 -3.90
CA PRO A 319 -5.81 -14.58 -3.80
C PRO A 319 -5.92 -13.07 -3.63
N VAL A 320 -5.04 -12.47 -2.83
CA VAL A 320 -5.06 -11.01 -2.56
C VAL A 320 -4.66 -10.21 -3.80
N LEU A 321 -3.66 -10.69 -4.54
CA LEU A 321 -3.26 -10.08 -5.82
C LEU A 321 -4.34 -10.24 -6.89
N GLN A 322 -5.09 -11.35 -6.88
CA GLN A 322 -6.23 -11.56 -7.77
C GLN A 322 -7.31 -10.51 -7.58
N GLU A 323 -7.60 -10.12 -6.35
CA GLU A 323 -8.58 -9.08 -6.03
C GLU A 323 -7.97 -7.66 -5.98
N SER A 324 -6.76 -7.50 -6.53
CA SER A 324 -6.03 -6.22 -6.58
C SER A 324 -5.65 -5.86 -8.02
N PRO A 325 -6.60 -5.41 -8.85
CA PRO A 325 -6.37 -5.19 -10.30
C PRO A 325 -5.34 -4.09 -10.62
N LEU A 326 -5.01 -3.22 -9.66
CA LEU A 326 -3.95 -2.22 -9.78
C LEU A 326 -2.63 -2.68 -9.14
N GLY A 327 -2.56 -3.94 -8.70
CA GLY A 327 -1.44 -4.46 -7.93
C GLY A 327 -1.40 -3.93 -6.50
N LEU A 328 -0.40 -4.38 -5.76
CA LEU A 328 -0.14 -3.96 -4.38
C LEU A 328 1.29 -3.43 -4.28
N LYS A 329 1.47 -2.36 -3.54
CA LYS A 329 2.80 -1.82 -3.24
C LYS A 329 3.60 -2.83 -2.40
N MET A 330 4.90 -2.92 -2.64
CA MET A 330 5.77 -3.78 -1.83
C MET A 330 5.70 -3.43 -0.34
N THR A 331 5.59 -2.15 -0.01
CA THR A 331 5.38 -1.70 1.37
C THR A 331 4.09 -2.26 2.00
N ASP A 332 3.04 -2.45 1.21
CA ASP A 332 1.78 -3.04 1.69
C ASP A 332 1.89 -4.56 1.84
N LEU A 333 2.57 -5.22 0.90
CA LEU A 333 2.85 -6.66 0.98
C LEU A 333 3.75 -7.01 2.19
N VAL A 334 4.73 -6.16 2.49
CA VAL A 334 5.55 -6.27 3.72
C VAL A 334 4.66 -6.26 4.96
N ARG A 335 3.70 -5.36 5.05
CA ARG A 335 2.77 -5.24 6.18
C ARG A 335 1.77 -6.41 6.25
N LEU A 336 1.28 -6.86 5.10
CA LEU A 336 0.36 -8.01 5.04
C LEU A 336 1.05 -9.31 5.44
N SER A 337 2.30 -9.52 5.01
CA SER A 337 3.06 -10.73 5.32
C SER A 337 3.80 -10.67 6.65
N GLY A 338 4.04 -9.48 7.19
CA GLY A 338 4.93 -9.27 8.32
C GLY A 338 6.38 -9.62 8.04
N LYS A 339 6.79 -9.72 6.77
CA LYS A 339 8.14 -10.11 6.34
C LYS A 339 8.88 -8.95 5.67
N PRO A 340 10.22 -8.92 5.75
CA PRO A 340 11.00 -7.93 5.02
C PRO A 340 10.85 -8.12 3.50
N PRO A 341 11.08 -7.09 2.67
CA PRO A 341 10.81 -7.12 1.23
C PRO A 341 11.40 -8.31 0.49
N GLU A 342 12.60 -8.76 0.90
CA GLU A 342 13.34 -9.86 0.29
C GLU A 342 12.72 -11.24 0.58
N ARG A 343 11.84 -11.32 1.57
CA ARG A 343 11.19 -12.55 2.05
C ARG A 343 9.67 -12.55 1.88
N VAL A 344 9.11 -11.50 1.28
CA VAL A 344 7.68 -11.46 0.96
C VAL A 344 7.37 -12.62 -0.01
N PRO A 345 6.40 -13.48 0.29
CA PRO A 345 6.06 -14.61 -0.57
C PRO A 345 5.25 -14.15 -1.79
N VAL A 346 5.93 -13.51 -2.75
CA VAL A 346 5.33 -13.09 -4.01
C VAL A 346 5.18 -14.32 -4.92
N PRO A 347 4.01 -14.54 -5.55
CA PRO A 347 3.85 -15.60 -6.53
C PRO A 347 4.86 -15.45 -7.69
N PRO A 348 5.46 -16.54 -8.18
CA PRO A 348 6.54 -16.49 -9.16
C PRO A 348 6.11 -15.88 -10.50
N GLU A 349 4.83 -15.98 -10.84
CA GLU A 349 4.24 -15.38 -12.04
C GLU A 349 3.97 -13.88 -11.93
N ALA A 350 3.98 -13.30 -10.72
CA ALA A 350 3.65 -11.89 -10.52
C ALA A 350 4.77 -10.98 -11.03
N LEU A 351 4.39 -9.90 -11.69
CA LEU A 351 5.31 -8.86 -12.15
C LEU A 351 5.60 -7.89 -11.01
N THR A 352 6.86 -7.49 -10.90
CA THR A 352 7.28 -6.41 -10.00
C THR A 352 7.68 -5.19 -10.83
N ILE A 353 6.96 -4.10 -10.68
CA ILE A 353 7.08 -2.90 -11.50
C ILE A 353 7.56 -1.75 -10.63
N GLU A 354 8.59 -1.05 -11.09
CA GLU A 354 9.08 0.16 -10.42
C GLU A 354 8.08 1.30 -10.59
N ALA A 355 7.67 1.91 -9.49
CA ALA A 355 6.66 2.97 -9.47
C ALA A 355 7.12 4.11 -8.52
N GLY A 356 8.05 4.92 -8.98
CA GLY A 356 8.66 5.99 -8.19
C GLY A 356 9.59 5.46 -7.11
N HIS A 357 9.24 5.69 -5.84
CA HIS A 357 10.05 5.22 -4.68
C HIS A 357 9.62 3.84 -4.16
N ASP A 358 8.61 3.23 -4.74
CA ASP A 358 8.10 1.92 -4.32
C ASP A 358 7.98 0.98 -5.53
N ARG A 359 7.87 -0.29 -5.26
CA ARG A 359 7.61 -1.34 -6.25
C ARG A 359 6.17 -1.80 -6.11
N VAL A 360 5.51 -2.02 -7.24
CA VAL A 360 4.14 -2.55 -7.28
C VAL A 360 4.20 -3.97 -7.83
N VAL A 361 3.63 -4.90 -7.09
CA VAL A 361 3.47 -6.29 -7.50
C VAL A 361 2.08 -6.46 -8.08
N VAL A 362 1.99 -6.95 -9.31
CA VAL A 362 0.73 -7.10 -10.05
C VAL A 362 0.72 -8.42 -10.83
N LEU A 363 -0.45 -9.03 -11.00
CA LEU A 363 -0.57 -10.21 -11.85
C LEU A 363 -0.48 -9.83 -13.34
N PRO A 364 0.17 -10.66 -14.19
CA PRO A 364 0.32 -10.38 -15.62
C PRO A 364 -1.00 -10.10 -16.34
N ALA A 365 -2.07 -10.81 -15.96
CA ALA A 365 -3.40 -10.60 -16.54
C ALA A 365 -3.93 -9.19 -16.25
N HIS A 366 -3.75 -8.70 -15.03
CA HIS A 366 -4.18 -7.35 -14.62
C HIS A 366 -3.36 -6.25 -15.31
N TRP A 367 -2.04 -6.46 -15.43
CA TRP A 367 -1.16 -5.52 -16.13
C TRP A 367 -1.51 -5.42 -17.60
N ARG A 368 -1.73 -6.57 -18.28
CA ARG A 368 -2.19 -6.62 -19.66
C ARG A 368 -3.52 -5.88 -19.84
N ALA A 369 -4.50 -6.16 -18.99
CA ALA A 369 -5.80 -5.49 -19.04
C ALA A 369 -5.69 -3.96 -18.82
N ALA A 370 -4.75 -3.50 -17.98
CA ALA A 370 -4.50 -2.07 -17.79
C ALA A 370 -3.91 -1.42 -19.05
N ARG A 371 -2.96 -2.09 -19.71
CA ARG A 371 -2.36 -1.68 -21.00
C ARG A 371 -3.41 -1.61 -22.11
N GLU A 372 -4.23 -2.64 -22.23
CA GLU A 372 -5.31 -2.68 -23.23
C GLU A 372 -6.31 -1.53 -23.02
N ARG A 373 -6.69 -1.24 -21.77
CA ARG A 373 -7.56 -0.10 -21.45
C ARG A 373 -6.94 1.23 -21.84
N ALA A 374 -5.62 1.42 -21.64
CA ALA A 374 -4.93 2.65 -22.04
C ALA A 374 -4.98 2.86 -23.55
N VAL A 375 -4.70 1.82 -24.34
CA VAL A 375 -4.75 1.86 -25.80
C VAL A 375 -6.18 2.06 -26.30
N ALA A 376 -7.16 1.36 -25.72
CA ALA A 376 -8.57 1.51 -26.07
C ALA A 376 -9.09 2.93 -25.79
N ALA A 377 -8.77 3.48 -24.63
CA ALA A 377 -9.14 4.85 -24.26
C ALA A 377 -8.55 5.89 -25.24
N LEU A 378 -7.30 5.68 -25.66
CA LEU A 378 -6.66 6.55 -26.65
C LEU A 378 -7.32 6.42 -28.04
N ARG A 379 -7.71 5.22 -28.45
CA ARG A 379 -8.47 5.00 -29.69
C ARG A 379 -9.81 5.72 -29.66
N THR A 380 -10.58 5.53 -28.59
CA THR A 380 -11.88 6.22 -28.42
C THR A 380 -11.71 7.73 -28.39
N PHE A 381 -10.61 8.24 -27.80
CA PHE A 381 -10.29 9.66 -27.83
C PHE A 381 -10.10 10.16 -29.25
N HIS A 382 -9.32 9.47 -30.09
CA HIS A 382 -9.09 9.86 -31.49
C HIS A 382 -10.34 9.76 -32.36
N GLU A 383 -11.21 8.80 -32.09
CA GLU A 383 -12.51 8.68 -32.77
C GLU A 383 -13.43 9.87 -32.50
N HIS A 384 -13.44 10.37 -31.24
CA HIS A 384 -14.29 11.50 -30.84
C HIS A 384 -13.68 12.87 -31.15
N THR A 385 -12.36 12.97 -31.18
CA THR A 385 -11.62 14.22 -31.40
C THR A 385 -10.50 14.00 -32.43
N PRO A 386 -10.85 13.72 -33.71
CA PRO A 386 -9.87 13.41 -34.74
C PRO A 386 -8.99 14.61 -35.13
N ASP A 387 -9.38 15.80 -34.72
CA ASP A 387 -8.70 17.08 -34.94
C ASP A 387 -7.75 17.47 -33.78
N GLU A 388 -7.69 16.68 -32.71
CA GLU A 388 -6.71 16.85 -31.63
C GLU A 388 -5.51 15.88 -31.81
N PRO A 389 -4.27 16.31 -31.45
CA PRO A 389 -3.09 15.44 -31.58
C PRO A 389 -3.10 14.28 -30.61
N GLY A 390 -3.93 14.36 -29.57
CA GLY A 390 -4.09 13.36 -28.53
C GLY A 390 -4.15 14.01 -27.14
N PRO A 391 -4.45 13.25 -26.11
CA PRO A 391 -4.45 13.70 -24.72
C PRO A 391 -3.02 13.77 -24.16
N ASP A 392 -2.78 14.62 -23.16
CA ASP A 392 -1.61 14.49 -22.30
C ASP A 392 -1.69 13.25 -21.40
N ILE A 393 -0.57 12.86 -20.81
CA ILE A 393 -0.45 11.67 -19.97
C ILE A 393 -1.43 11.67 -18.79
N GLY A 394 -1.68 12.85 -18.17
CA GLY A 394 -2.61 12.98 -17.05
C GLY A 394 -4.07 12.91 -17.50
N ARG A 395 -4.42 13.51 -18.65
CA ARG A 395 -5.76 13.42 -19.24
C ARG A 395 -6.09 11.97 -19.62
N LEU A 396 -5.15 11.27 -20.25
CA LEU A 396 -5.34 9.86 -20.62
C LEU A 396 -5.52 8.98 -19.39
N ARG A 397 -4.75 9.20 -18.30
CA ARG A 397 -4.95 8.48 -17.04
C ARG A 397 -6.36 8.65 -16.49
N ARG A 398 -6.85 9.90 -16.42
CA ARG A 398 -8.21 10.18 -15.91
C ARG A 398 -9.31 9.49 -16.71
N ILE A 399 -9.10 9.31 -18.03
CA ILE A 399 -10.04 8.61 -18.92
C ILE A 399 -9.93 7.09 -18.75
N ALA A 400 -8.71 6.55 -18.80
CA ALA A 400 -8.48 5.11 -18.87
C ALA A 400 -8.46 4.42 -17.50
N GLN A 401 -7.85 5.06 -16.49
CA GLN A 401 -7.53 4.43 -15.21
C GLN A 401 -7.36 5.48 -14.08
N PRO A 402 -8.44 6.14 -13.66
CA PRO A 402 -8.38 7.26 -12.70
C PRO A 402 -7.77 6.88 -11.34
N ASP A 403 -7.96 5.62 -10.92
CA ASP A 403 -7.50 5.12 -9.61
C ASP A 403 -6.03 4.67 -9.61
N MET A 404 -5.38 4.56 -10.78
CA MET A 404 -3.96 4.21 -10.86
C MET A 404 -3.07 5.38 -10.42
N SER A 405 -2.02 5.11 -9.64
CA SER A 405 -1.07 6.17 -9.22
C SER A 405 -0.31 6.75 -10.41
N ASP A 406 0.07 8.04 -10.32
CA ASP A 406 0.82 8.71 -11.39
C ASP A 406 2.12 8.00 -11.75
N ALA A 407 2.84 7.49 -10.75
CA ALA A 407 4.11 6.80 -10.97
C ALA A 407 3.91 5.50 -11.78
N LEU A 408 2.96 4.66 -11.35
CA LEU A 408 2.66 3.40 -12.04
C LEU A 408 2.11 3.64 -13.46
N TRP A 409 1.27 4.67 -13.61
CA TRP A 409 0.75 5.07 -14.90
C TRP A 409 1.85 5.51 -15.88
N ARG A 410 2.85 6.28 -15.40
CA ARG A 410 3.99 6.68 -16.24
C ARG A 410 4.77 5.47 -16.71
N THR A 411 5.07 4.52 -15.83
CA THR A 411 5.77 3.28 -16.21
C THR A 411 4.98 2.52 -17.28
N LEU A 412 3.64 2.40 -17.12
CA LEU A 412 2.78 1.74 -18.10
C LEU A 412 2.82 2.43 -19.48
N ILE A 413 2.74 3.76 -19.50
CA ILE A 413 2.80 4.53 -20.75
C ILE A 413 4.19 4.43 -21.39
N ASP A 414 5.26 4.51 -20.59
CA ASP A 414 6.63 4.40 -21.11
C ASP A 414 6.88 3.02 -21.74
N GLU A 415 6.37 1.94 -21.15
CA GLU A 415 6.39 0.59 -21.78
C GLU A 415 5.65 0.58 -23.12
N LEU A 416 4.43 1.14 -23.18
CA LEU A 416 3.64 1.20 -24.41
C LEU A 416 4.31 2.05 -25.51
N VAL A 417 5.06 3.08 -25.11
CA VAL A 417 5.83 3.92 -26.05
C VAL A 417 7.06 3.15 -26.55
N VAL A 418 7.79 2.45 -25.69
CA VAL A 418 8.93 1.62 -26.09
C VAL A 418 8.51 0.53 -27.07
N GLU A 419 7.33 -0.06 -26.87
CA GLU A 419 6.77 -1.07 -27.78
C GLU A 419 6.11 -0.48 -29.03
N CYS A 420 6.14 0.84 -29.22
CA CYS A 420 5.50 1.55 -30.33
C CYS A 420 3.97 1.33 -30.44
N LEU A 421 3.31 0.93 -29.36
CA LEU A 421 1.84 0.80 -29.30
C LEU A 421 1.18 2.18 -29.08
N ILE A 422 1.88 3.10 -28.47
CA ILE A 422 1.55 4.52 -28.32
C ILE A 422 2.78 5.33 -28.74
N LEU A 423 2.56 6.43 -29.44
CA LEU A 423 3.61 7.36 -29.79
C LEU A 423 3.47 8.65 -28.98
N ARG A 424 4.59 9.35 -28.79
CA ARG A 424 4.65 10.60 -28.04
C ARG A 424 5.19 11.74 -28.90
N SER A 425 4.41 12.80 -29.05
CA SER A 425 4.81 14.02 -29.74
C SER A 425 4.71 15.21 -28.77
N GLY A 426 5.83 15.59 -28.20
CA GLY A 426 5.86 16.59 -27.11
C GLY A 426 5.05 16.10 -25.89
N PRO A 427 4.03 16.85 -25.41
CA PRO A 427 3.19 16.43 -24.29
C PRO A 427 2.08 15.44 -24.71
N TRP A 428 1.84 15.25 -26.00
CA TRP A 428 0.69 14.52 -26.54
C TRP A 428 1.00 13.04 -26.79
N LEU A 429 0.03 12.19 -26.47
CA LEU A 429 0.07 10.76 -26.72
C LEU A 429 -0.90 10.41 -27.87
N HIS A 430 -0.44 9.62 -28.83
CA HIS A 430 -1.28 9.21 -29.97
C HIS A 430 -0.98 7.77 -30.43
N LEU A 431 -1.94 7.18 -31.13
CA LEU A 431 -1.75 5.87 -31.75
C LEU A 431 -0.86 5.99 -32.99
N PRO A 432 -0.12 4.93 -33.35
CA PRO A 432 0.54 4.84 -34.65
C PRO A 432 -0.46 5.06 -35.78
N GLY A 433 -0.10 5.94 -36.74
CA GLY A 433 -0.95 6.27 -37.88
C GLY A 433 -2.04 7.32 -37.59
N HIS A 434 -2.19 7.81 -36.34
CA HIS A 434 -3.07 8.94 -36.09
C HIS A 434 -2.46 10.22 -36.66
N ALA A 435 -3.14 10.81 -37.63
CA ALA A 435 -2.83 12.15 -38.15
C ALA A 435 -3.99 13.08 -37.83
N VAL A 436 -3.66 14.28 -37.38
CA VAL A 436 -4.67 15.32 -37.14
C VAL A 436 -5.39 15.62 -38.46
N THR A 437 -6.65 15.25 -38.57
CA THR A 437 -7.47 15.53 -39.74
C THR A 437 -8.31 16.78 -39.50
N LEU A 438 -8.23 17.72 -40.42
CA LEU A 438 -9.14 18.85 -40.41
C LEU A 438 -10.49 18.43 -41.00
N SER A 439 -11.58 18.95 -40.47
CA SER A 439 -12.87 18.84 -41.14
C SER A 439 -12.80 19.49 -42.53
N GLU A 440 -13.66 19.07 -43.45
CA GLU A 440 -13.70 19.67 -44.80
C GLU A 440 -13.83 21.21 -44.75
N ALA A 441 -14.67 21.69 -43.82
CA ALA A 441 -14.82 23.15 -43.60
C ALA A 441 -13.56 23.80 -43.04
N ASP A 442 -12.82 23.15 -42.14
CA ASP A 442 -11.55 23.66 -41.61
C ASP A 442 -10.46 23.62 -42.69
N GLN A 443 -10.43 22.58 -43.50
CA GLN A 443 -9.49 22.40 -44.59
C GLN A 443 -9.72 23.47 -45.68
N ALA A 444 -10.97 23.72 -46.06
CA ALA A 444 -11.31 24.76 -46.99
C ALA A 444 -10.90 26.15 -46.48
N LEU A 445 -11.14 26.42 -45.19
CA LEU A 445 -10.71 27.70 -44.58
C LEU A 445 -9.18 27.79 -44.50
N ALA A 446 -8.49 26.72 -44.13
CA ALA A 446 -7.03 26.66 -44.08
C ALA A 446 -6.38 26.96 -45.45
N LEU A 447 -6.92 26.39 -46.54
CA LEU A 447 -6.46 26.67 -47.91
C LEU A 447 -6.65 28.12 -48.31
N ARG A 448 -7.68 28.80 -47.81
CA ARG A 448 -7.89 30.26 -48.04
C ARG A 448 -6.93 31.11 -47.22
N LEU A 449 -6.58 30.70 -46.01
CA LEU A 449 -5.70 31.41 -45.08
C LEU A 449 -4.21 31.30 -45.46
N GLN A 450 -3.78 30.13 -45.95
CA GLN A 450 -2.37 29.86 -46.26
C GLN A 450 -1.71 30.87 -47.21
N PRO A 451 -2.29 31.21 -48.38
CA PRO A 451 -1.69 32.20 -49.28
C PRO A 451 -1.62 33.61 -48.69
N LEU A 452 -2.58 33.98 -47.82
CA LEU A 452 -2.59 35.28 -47.16
C LEU A 452 -1.44 35.39 -46.12
N ILE A 453 -1.20 34.29 -45.37
CA ILE A 453 -0.07 34.25 -44.41
C ILE A 453 1.26 34.25 -45.15
N ALA A 454 1.38 33.47 -46.21
CA ALA A 454 2.62 33.35 -47.00
C ALA A 454 2.96 34.65 -47.74
N SER A 455 1.97 35.43 -48.21
CA SER A 455 2.17 36.69 -48.94
C SER A 455 2.84 37.77 -48.11
N GLY A 456 2.63 37.75 -46.79
CA GLY A 456 3.26 38.70 -45.88
C GLY A 456 4.76 38.48 -45.66
N ARG A 457 5.36 37.41 -46.22
CA ARG A 457 6.75 37.01 -46.04
C ARG A 457 7.14 37.02 -44.56
N PHE A 458 7.88 38.02 -44.07
CA PHE A 458 8.33 38.15 -42.68
C PHE A 458 7.40 39.00 -41.80
N ASP A 459 6.35 39.61 -42.38
CA ASP A 459 5.32 40.38 -41.66
C ASP A 459 3.91 39.92 -42.03
N PRO A 460 3.49 38.72 -41.65
CA PRO A 460 2.17 38.19 -41.97
C PRO A 460 1.06 39.00 -41.31
N PRO A 461 -0.17 39.00 -41.90
CA PRO A 461 -1.32 39.67 -41.33
C PRO A 461 -1.72 39.10 -39.95
N TRP A 462 -2.28 39.96 -39.11
CA TRP A 462 -2.87 39.55 -37.84
C TRP A 462 -4.16 38.72 -38.03
N VAL A 463 -4.56 37.93 -37.06
CA VAL A 463 -5.81 37.14 -37.10
C VAL A 463 -7.01 37.99 -37.47
N ARG A 464 -7.11 39.24 -36.97
CA ARG A 464 -8.17 40.18 -37.32
C ARG A 464 -8.20 40.52 -38.82
N GLU A 465 -7.03 40.73 -39.40
CA GLU A 465 -6.91 41.05 -40.82
C GLU A 465 -7.19 39.84 -41.72
N LEU A 466 -6.71 38.67 -41.28
CA LEU A 466 -7.02 37.39 -41.93
C LEU A 466 -8.53 37.11 -41.89
N ALA A 467 -9.17 37.31 -40.74
CA ALA A 467 -10.62 37.10 -40.54
C ALA A 467 -11.44 38.00 -41.47
N ALA A 468 -11.06 39.28 -41.57
CA ALA A 468 -11.68 40.23 -42.51
C ALA A 468 -11.51 39.80 -43.97
N ALA A 469 -10.32 39.34 -44.35
CA ALA A 469 -10.01 38.92 -45.73
C ALA A 469 -10.78 37.65 -46.17
N VAL A 470 -11.03 36.73 -45.22
CA VAL A 470 -11.76 35.51 -45.53
C VAL A 470 -13.24 35.58 -45.15
N HIS A 471 -13.73 36.70 -44.63
CA HIS A 471 -15.11 36.91 -44.17
C HIS A 471 -15.59 35.87 -43.15
N GLU A 472 -14.74 35.56 -42.17
CA GLU A 472 -15.02 34.61 -41.10
C GLU A 472 -14.79 35.27 -39.72
N PRO A 473 -15.46 34.80 -38.65
CA PRO A 473 -15.21 35.27 -37.28
C PRO A 473 -13.75 35.03 -36.85
N GLU A 474 -13.14 36.01 -36.16
CA GLU A 474 -11.77 35.88 -35.64
C GLU A 474 -11.53 34.58 -34.86
N GLU A 475 -12.49 34.22 -34.02
CA GLU A 475 -12.37 33.00 -33.21
C GLU A 475 -12.32 31.73 -34.07
N ARG A 476 -13.09 31.67 -35.16
CA ARG A 476 -13.06 30.58 -36.11
C ARG A 476 -11.70 30.47 -36.83
N VAL A 477 -11.17 31.60 -37.28
CA VAL A 477 -9.83 31.68 -37.90
C VAL A 477 -8.76 31.26 -36.90
N ARG A 478 -8.85 31.73 -35.65
CA ARG A 478 -7.93 31.37 -34.56
C ARG A 478 -7.92 29.88 -34.30
N GLN A 479 -9.10 29.23 -34.26
CA GLN A 479 -9.25 27.77 -34.07
C GLN A 479 -8.56 26.99 -35.21
N VAL A 480 -8.81 27.36 -36.46
CA VAL A 480 -8.20 26.68 -37.60
C VAL A 480 -6.68 26.89 -37.64
N LEU A 481 -6.19 28.09 -37.34
CA LEU A 481 -4.74 28.35 -37.26
C LEU A 481 -4.07 27.57 -36.11
N ARG A 482 -4.72 27.42 -34.96
CA ARG A 482 -4.20 26.55 -33.89
C ARG A 482 -4.10 25.08 -34.32
N LYS A 483 -5.07 24.58 -35.06
CA LYS A 483 -5.00 23.24 -35.67
C LYS A 483 -3.85 23.11 -36.67
N GLN A 484 -3.62 24.14 -37.47
CA GLN A 484 -2.49 24.22 -38.39
C GLN A 484 -1.13 24.28 -37.67
N VAL A 485 -1.04 24.96 -36.49
CA VAL A 485 0.15 24.91 -35.63
C VAL A 485 0.44 23.49 -35.16
N THR A 486 -0.58 22.76 -34.74
CA THR A 486 -0.45 21.35 -34.33
C THR A 486 0.05 20.47 -35.48
N ARG A 487 -0.32 20.75 -36.72
CA ARG A 487 0.18 20.06 -37.92
C ARG A 487 1.57 20.51 -38.35
N GLY A 488 2.14 21.55 -37.74
CA GLY A 488 3.45 22.08 -38.08
C GLY A 488 3.48 22.90 -39.37
N SER A 489 2.33 23.22 -39.99
CA SER A 489 2.25 24.01 -41.20
C SER A 489 2.38 25.51 -40.94
N VAL A 490 2.03 25.97 -39.74
CA VAL A 490 2.25 27.35 -39.29
C VAL A 490 2.80 27.36 -37.85
N TYR A 491 3.42 28.48 -37.47
CA TYR A 491 3.93 28.71 -36.12
C TYR A 491 3.28 29.94 -35.50
N GLN A 492 2.85 29.85 -34.26
CA GLN A 492 2.37 31.01 -33.51
C GLN A 492 3.54 31.75 -32.85
N VAL A 493 3.92 32.88 -33.37
CA VAL A 493 5.03 33.70 -32.85
C VAL A 493 4.60 34.48 -31.60
N VAL A 494 3.46 35.18 -31.65
CA VAL A 494 2.77 35.77 -30.50
C VAL A 494 1.27 35.54 -30.60
N HIS A 495 0.52 35.94 -29.59
CA HIS A 495 -0.94 35.86 -29.63
C HIS A 495 -1.48 36.54 -30.91
N ASP A 496 -2.34 35.84 -31.63
CA ASP A 496 -2.99 36.30 -32.88
C ASP A 496 -2.05 36.64 -34.06
N LEU A 497 -0.81 36.10 -34.02
CA LEU A 497 0.13 36.24 -35.12
C LEU A 497 0.77 34.91 -35.48
N PHE A 498 0.51 34.46 -36.70
CA PHE A 498 0.92 33.15 -37.19
C PHE A 498 1.80 33.30 -38.44
N TYR A 499 2.86 32.52 -38.51
CA TYR A 499 3.83 32.47 -39.59
C TYR A 499 3.77 31.15 -40.33
N ASP A 500 3.88 31.16 -41.64
CA ASP A 500 4.10 29.96 -42.42
C ASP A 500 5.40 29.26 -42.03
N SER A 501 5.41 27.94 -42.02
CA SER A 501 6.55 27.12 -41.56
C SER A 501 7.81 27.35 -42.39
N GLN A 502 7.66 27.56 -43.72
CA GLN A 502 8.78 27.87 -44.60
C GLN A 502 9.40 29.25 -44.26
N ARG A 503 8.56 30.24 -43.97
CA ARG A 503 9.03 31.60 -43.61
C ARG A 503 9.73 31.61 -42.26
N VAL A 504 9.27 30.85 -41.31
CA VAL A 504 9.99 30.66 -40.01
C VAL A 504 11.35 30.03 -40.26
N GLY A 505 11.44 29.09 -41.18
CA GLY A 505 12.70 28.50 -41.62
C GLY A 505 13.68 29.52 -42.20
N GLU A 506 13.23 30.37 -43.13
CA GLU A 506 14.04 31.42 -43.71
C GLU A 506 14.54 32.41 -42.62
N LEU A 507 13.68 32.79 -41.70
CA LEU A 507 14.04 33.59 -40.52
C LEU A 507 15.09 32.93 -39.61
N ALA A 508 15.00 31.64 -39.42
CA ALA A 508 15.97 30.87 -38.65
C ALA A 508 17.33 30.77 -39.36
N GLU A 509 17.34 30.62 -40.69
CA GLU A 509 18.56 30.60 -41.49
C GLU A 509 19.28 31.93 -41.44
N VAL A 510 18.57 33.05 -41.54
CA VAL A 510 19.15 34.39 -41.37
C VAL A 510 19.77 34.55 -39.98
N ALA A 511 19.06 34.07 -38.93
CA ALA A 511 19.58 34.11 -37.58
C ALA A 511 20.83 33.24 -37.41
N ALA A 512 20.87 32.05 -38.03
CA ALA A 512 22.03 31.15 -38.00
C ALA A 512 23.25 31.75 -38.72
N THR A 513 23.05 32.39 -39.86
CA THR A 513 24.13 33.04 -40.64
C THR A 513 24.76 34.16 -39.83
N LEU A 514 23.96 35.05 -39.26
CA LEU A 514 24.44 36.17 -38.44
C LEU A 514 25.15 35.71 -37.16
N ALA A 515 24.62 34.71 -36.50
CA ALA A 515 25.23 34.11 -35.30
C ALA A 515 26.53 33.37 -35.64
N GLY A 516 26.63 32.71 -36.81
CA GLY A 516 27.81 32.02 -37.28
C GLY A 516 28.99 32.94 -37.56
N GLU A 517 28.73 34.16 -38.07
CA GLU A 517 29.76 35.15 -38.38
C GLU A 517 30.40 35.78 -37.14
N ARG A 518 29.66 35.90 -36.03
CA ARG A 518 30.07 36.70 -34.86
C ARG A 518 29.98 35.99 -33.51
N GLY A 519 29.52 34.76 -33.48
CA GLY A 519 29.32 34.00 -32.26
C GLY A 519 28.06 34.31 -31.47
N GLU A 520 27.39 35.45 -31.77
CA GLU A 520 26.14 35.89 -31.15
C GLU A 520 25.25 36.66 -32.12
N LEU A 521 23.95 36.66 -31.84
CA LEU A 521 22.93 37.34 -32.65
C LEU A 521 22.42 38.58 -31.90
N ASN A 522 22.68 39.77 -32.48
CA ASN A 522 22.19 41.05 -31.96
C ASN A 522 20.85 41.42 -32.60
N ALA A 523 19.88 41.89 -31.80
CA ALA A 523 18.55 42.26 -32.29
C ALA A 523 18.53 43.37 -33.33
N ALA A 524 19.47 44.34 -33.29
CA ALA A 524 19.56 45.43 -34.29
C ALA A 524 20.02 44.90 -35.65
N GLN A 525 21.02 44.04 -35.67
CA GLN A 525 21.54 43.40 -36.89
C GLN A 525 20.51 42.46 -37.52
N TYR A 526 19.85 41.68 -36.69
CA TYR A 526 18.78 40.80 -37.17
C TYR A 526 17.61 41.58 -37.76
N ARG A 527 17.23 42.71 -37.13
CA ARG A 527 16.24 43.65 -37.65
C ARG A 527 16.60 44.14 -39.06
N ASP A 528 17.84 44.57 -39.21
CA ASP A 528 18.30 45.16 -40.48
C ASP A 528 18.38 44.10 -41.60
N ALA A 529 18.75 42.86 -41.26
CA ALA A 529 18.80 41.73 -42.19
C ALA A 529 17.42 41.24 -42.65
N ILE A 530 16.42 41.25 -41.77
CA ILE A 530 15.05 40.80 -42.11
C ILE A 530 14.15 41.97 -42.58
N GLY A 531 14.59 43.23 -42.46
CA GLY A 531 13.85 44.39 -42.93
C GLY A 531 12.59 44.74 -42.14
N LEU A 532 12.52 44.37 -40.86
CA LEU A 532 11.32 44.55 -40.01
C LEU A 532 11.51 45.63 -38.95
N GLY A 533 10.39 46.10 -38.39
CA GLY A 533 10.42 47.00 -37.25
C GLY A 533 10.91 46.35 -35.96
N ARG A 534 11.49 47.14 -35.03
CA ARG A 534 12.08 46.67 -33.76
C ARG A 534 11.15 45.74 -32.94
N LYS A 535 9.86 46.08 -32.84
CA LYS A 535 8.89 45.30 -32.06
C LYS A 535 8.72 43.89 -32.63
N ARG A 536 8.58 43.77 -33.95
CA ARG A 536 8.40 42.50 -34.64
C ARG A 536 9.65 41.63 -34.53
N THR A 537 10.83 42.22 -34.70
CA THR A 537 12.11 41.53 -34.53
C THR A 537 12.28 40.92 -33.15
N ILE A 538 11.94 41.68 -32.09
CA ILE A 538 11.99 41.14 -30.71
C ILE A 538 11.02 39.98 -30.53
N GLN A 539 9.80 40.06 -31.05
CA GLN A 539 8.81 38.98 -30.98
C GLN A 539 9.31 37.69 -31.64
N ILE A 540 10.00 37.79 -32.77
CA ILE A 540 10.58 36.64 -33.47
C ILE A 540 11.74 36.04 -32.66
N LEU A 541 12.62 36.83 -32.08
CA LEU A 541 13.73 36.37 -31.26
C LEU A 541 13.24 35.72 -29.98
N GLU A 542 12.24 36.27 -29.30
CA GLU A 542 11.58 35.66 -28.13
C GLU A 542 10.88 34.36 -28.49
N PHE A 543 10.30 34.24 -29.68
CA PHE A 543 9.78 32.98 -30.18
C PHE A 543 10.89 31.93 -30.34
N PHE A 544 12.04 32.28 -30.95
CA PHE A 544 13.18 31.39 -31.11
C PHE A 544 13.75 30.93 -29.77
N ASP A 545 13.80 31.81 -28.77
CA ASP A 545 14.19 31.44 -27.41
C ASP A 545 13.19 30.46 -26.79
N ARG A 546 11.88 30.71 -26.95
CA ARG A 546 10.79 29.88 -26.42
C ARG A 546 10.77 28.48 -27.03
N VAL A 547 11.02 28.34 -28.33
CA VAL A 547 11.08 27.03 -29.01
C VAL A 547 12.44 26.35 -28.86
N GLY A 548 13.38 26.98 -28.15
CA GLY A 548 14.68 26.39 -27.87
C GLY A 548 15.67 26.40 -29.02
N TYR A 549 15.45 27.24 -30.05
CA TYR A 549 16.38 27.45 -31.14
C TYR A 549 17.54 28.37 -30.76
N THR A 550 17.24 29.45 -30.04
CA THR A 550 18.23 30.36 -29.44
C THR A 550 18.12 30.37 -27.91
N ARG A 551 19.06 31.03 -27.27
CA ARG A 551 19.02 31.35 -25.83
C ARG A 551 19.49 32.79 -25.65
N ARG A 552 18.70 33.58 -24.95
CA ARG A 552 19.07 34.95 -24.60
C ARG A 552 20.20 34.97 -23.59
N VAL A 553 21.23 35.74 -23.89
CA VAL A 553 22.39 36.00 -23.04
C VAL A 553 22.59 37.52 -22.97
N ARG A 554 22.18 38.15 -21.88
CA ARG A 554 22.13 39.60 -21.70
C ARG A 554 21.30 40.27 -22.80
N ASP A 555 21.93 41.07 -23.68
CA ASP A 555 21.30 41.78 -24.77
C ASP A 555 21.45 41.10 -26.14
N SER A 556 22.02 39.92 -26.19
CA SER A 556 22.25 39.11 -27.38
C SER A 556 21.57 37.74 -27.28
N HIS A 557 21.43 37.03 -28.40
CA HIS A 557 20.94 35.67 -28.49
C HIS A 557 22.03 34.74 -29.05
N VAL A 558 22.12 33.51 -28.52
CA VAL A 558 23.11 32.53 -28.96
C VAL A 558 22.38 31.28 -29.43
N LEU A 559 22.81 30.72 -30.56
CA LEU A 559 22.25 29.48 -31.08
C LEU A 559 22.51 28.33 -30.11
N ARG A 560 21.53 27.46 -29.88
CA ARG A 560 21.69 26.25 -29.09
C ARG A 560 22.26 25.12 -29.96
N LYS A 561 23.38 24.55 -29.53
CA LYS A 561 24.04 23.41 -30.23
C LYS A 561 23.17 22.13 -30.27
N ASP A 562 22.24 22.01 -29.33
CA ASP A 562 21.39 20.82 -29.14
C ASP A 562 19.96 21.06 -29.68
N SER A 563 19.74 22.04 -30.53
CA SER A 563 18.40 22.32 -31.03
C SER A 563 17.98 21.25 -32.04
N GLY A 564 17.12 20.29 -31.62
CA GLY A 564 16.48 19.31 -32.50
C GLY A 564 15.61 19.93 -33.60
N TRP A 565 15.50 21.26 -33.61
CA TRP A 565 14.74 22.03 -34.60
C TRP A 565 15.35 22.00 -36.03
N LEU A 566 16.67 21.83 -36.13
CA LEU A 566 17.39 21.62 -37.39
C LEU A 566 17.43 20.16 -37.83
N ALA A 567 17.38 19.23 -36.89
CA ALA A 567 17.37 17.79 -37.20
C ALA A 567 16.02 17.35 -37.82
N ALA A 568 14.89 17.83 -37.29
CA ALA A 568 13.56 17.50 -37.79
C ALA A 568 13.29 17.93 -39.24
N ARG A 569 14.11 18.80 -39.82
CA ARG A 569 13.98 19.22 -41.24
C ARG A 569 14.74 18.33 -42.22
N ARG A 570 15.76 17.61 -41.80
CA ARG A 570 16.49 16.68 -42.68
C ARG A 570 15.69 15.42 -43.00
N ASP A 571 14.79 15.01 -42.10
CA ASP A 571 13.97 13.81 -42.28
C ASP A 571 12.64 14.04 -43.02
N SER A 572 12.24 15.31 -43.24
CA SER A 572 11.02 15.67 -43.97
C SER A 572 11.27 16.03 -45.45
N SER A 573 12.50 15.91 -45.95
CA SER A 573 12.90 16.22 -47.33
C SER A 573 13.46 14.98 -48.06
N GLY A 574 13.19 13.75 -47.54
CA GLY A 574 13.53 12.48 -48.17
C GLY A 574 12.30 11.75 -48.72
#